data_0f03e80e53c7155bdfedd0b81b680974
#
_entry.id   0f03e80e53c7155bdfedd0b81b680974
#
_cell.length_a   1.000
_cell.length_b   1.000
_cell.length_c   1.000
_cell.angle_alpha   90.00
_cell.angle_beta   90.00
_cell.angle_gamma   90.00
#
_symmetry.space_group_name_H-M   'P 1'
#
loop_
_entity.id
_entity.type
_entity.pdbx_description
1 polymer ?
#
loop_
_entity_poly.entity_id
_entity_poly.type
_entity_poly.pdbx_seq_one_letter_code
_entity_poly.pdbx_strand_id
1 'polypeptide(L)'
;MKNLFDHVSEQCSQLVTKAYSTSFSTATALLAPSVRSHIFNIYGFVRFADEIVDSFHDYDKEQLFKNFERDLAEALEHKISLNPILNSFQYTFHTFNIDYDLVAAFMKSRSEEHTSELQ
;
A
#
# COMPACT_ATOMS: atom_id res chain seq x y z
N MET A 1 8.17 -19.51 -9.07
CA MET A 1 7.84 -19.27 -7.66
C MET A 1 7.44 -17.83 -7.38
N LYS A 2 7.96 -16.86 -8.16
CA LYS A 2 7.51 -15.48 -8.02
C LYS A 2 6.00 -15.32 -8.24
N ASN A 3 5.42 -16.11 -9.16
CA ASN A 3 3.97 -16.07 -9.41
C ASN A 3 3.16 -16.44 -8.17
N LEU A 4 3.61 -17.43 -7.41
CA LEU A 4 2.94 -17.81 -6.17
C LEU A 4 3.06 -16.69 -5.12
N PHE A 5 4.25 -16.11 -4.99
CA PHE A 5 4.47 -15.02 -4.06
C PHE A 5 3.61 -13.81 -4.43
N ASP A 6 3.53 -13.47 -5.72
CA ASP A 6 2.69 -12.36 -6.19
C ASP A 6 1.21 -12.61 -5.88
N HIS A 7 0.74 -13.85 -6.08
CA HIS A 7 -0.64 -14.21 -5.76
C HIS A 7 -0.93 -14.08 -4.25
N VAL A 8 -0.02 -14.57 -3.41
CA VAL A 8 -0.16 -14.44 -1.95
C VAL A 8 -0.15 -12.96 -1.54
N SER A 9 0.68 -12.15 -2.18
CA SER A 9 0.73 -10.71 -1.93
C SER A 9 -0.62 -10.04 -2.23
N GLU A 10 -1.27 -10.40 -3.34
CA GLU A 10 -2.61 -9.91 -3.66
C GLU A 10 -3.62 -10.31 -2.60
N GLN A 11 -3.54 -11.53 -2.11
CA GLN A 11 -4.43 -12.01 -1.05
C GLN A 11 -4.23 -11.22 0.24
N CYS A 12 -3.00 -10.84 0.54
CA CYS A 12 -2.72 -9.99 1.71
C CYS A 12 -3.39 -8.62 1.57
N SER A 13 -3.31 -8.00 0.39
CA SER A 13 -3.96 -6.71 0.14
C SER A 13 -5.49 -6.83 0.23
N GLN A 14 -6.05 -7.92 -0.26
CA GLN A 14 -7.48 -8.20 -0.14
C GLN A 14 -7.88 -8.35 1.33
N LEU A 15 -7.09 -9.07 2.10
CA LEU A 15 -7.34 -9.26 3.54
C LEU A 15 -7.32 -7.92 4.28
N VAL A 16 -6.34 -7.07 3.99
CA VAL A 16 -6.26 -5.73 4.58
C VAL A 16 -7.52 -4.94 4.25
N THR A 17 -7.94 -4.95 2.99
CA THR A 17 -9.14 -4.22 2.56
C THR A 17 -10.37 -4.70 3.33
N LYS A 18 -10.58 -6.00 3.43
CA LYS A 18 -11.73 -6.58 4.13
C LYS A 18 -11.71 -6.24 5.62
N ALA A 19 -10.54 -6.26 6.23
CA ALA A 19 -10.40 -6.01 7.67
C ALA A 19 -10.65 -4.55 8.02
N TYR A 20 -10.20 -3.61 7.18
CA TYR A 20 -10.30 -2.18 7.47
C TYR A 20 -11.55 -1.53 6.91
N SER A 21 -12.12 -2.07 5.82
CA SER A 21 -13.32 -1.47 5.24
C SER A 21 -14.21 -2.52 4.56
N THR A 22 -15.16 -3.05 5.31
CA THR A 22 -16.14 -4.01 4.79
C THR A 22 -16.94 -3.42 3.63
N SER A 23 -17.38 -2.17 3.76
CA SER A 23 -18.19 -1.53 2.73
C SER A 23 -17.41 -1.31 1.45
N PHE A 24 -16.13 -0.88 1.54
CA PHE A 24 -15.29 -0.71 0.37
C PHE A 24 -15.01 -2.06 -0.31
N SER A 25 -14.74 -3.09 0.50
CA SER A 25 -14.51 -4.45 -0.01
C SER A 25 -15.74 -4.98 -0.74
N THR A 26 -16.94 -4.76 -0.18
CA THR A 26 -18.19 -5.18 -0.79
C THR A 26 -18.42 -4.45 -2.13
N ALA A 27 -18.19 -3.14 -2.15
CA ALA A 27 -18.34 -2.37 -3.39
C ALA A 27 -17.35 -2.83 -4.46
N THR A 28 -16.10 -3.11 -4.07
CA THR A 28 -15.07 -3.57 -4.98
C THR A 28 -15.44 -4.93 -5.59
N ALA A 29 -16.13 -5.78 -4.82
CA ALA A 29 -16.56 -7.10 -5.32
C ALA A 29 -17.54 -7.01 -6.49
N LEU A 30 -18.15 -5.85 -6.72
CA LEU A 30 -19.04 -5.62 -7.86
C LEU A 30 -18.29 -5.37 -9.17
N LEU A 31 -16.99 -5.13 -9.09
CA LEU A 31 -16.16 -4.87 -10.26
C LEU A 31 -15.70 -6.16 -10.92
N ALA A 32 -15.28 -6.07 -12.19
CA ALA A 32 -14.73 -7.22 -12.89
C ALA A 32 -13.49 -7.76 -12.15
N PRO A 33 -13.31 -9.09 -12.11
CA PRO A 33 -12.16 -9.68 -11.40
C PRO A 33 -10.81 -9.12 -11.83
N SER A 34 -10.65 -8.77 -13.12
CA SER A 34 -9.41 -8.23 -13.66
C SER A 34 -9.06 -6.84 -13.09
N VAL A 35 -10.05 -6.11 -12.59
CA VAL A 35 -9.87 -4.78 -11.99
C VAL A 35 -9.79 -4.89 -10.47
N ARG A 36 -10.55 -5.81 -9.92
CA ARG A 36 -10.75 -5.95 -8.48
C ARG A 36 -9.45 -6.09 -7.69
N SER A 37 -8.56 -6.97 -8.16
CA SER A 37 -7.29 -7.22 -7.46
C SER A 37 -6.42 -5.96 -7.42
N HIS A 38 -6.43 -5.16 -8.49
CA HIS A 38 -5.66 -3.92 -8.54
C HIS A 38 -6.19 -2.88 -7.56
N ILE A 39 -7.49 -2.81 -7.39
CA ILE A 39 -8.11 -1.91 -6.40
C ILE A 39 -7.67 -2.32 -4.98
N PHE A 40 -7.70 -3.62 -4.68
CA PHE A 40 -7.22 -4.13 -3.40
C PHE A 40 -5.74 -3.81 -3.18
N ASN A 41 -4.92 -3.93 -4.23
CA ASN A 41 -3.48 -3.66 -4.15
C ASN A 41 -3.20 -2.19 -3.82
N ILE A 42 -3.98 -1.28 -4.38
CA ILE A 42 -3.85 0.15 -4.09
C ILE A 42 -4.34 0.45 -2.68
N TYR A 43 -5.50 -0.10 -2.30
CA TYR A 43 -6.05 0.14 -0.96
C TYR A 43 -5.10 -0.34 0.14
N GLY A 44 -4.51 -1.52 -0.01
CA GLY A 44 -3.58 -2.06 0.97
C GLY A 44 -2.41 -1.13 1.22
N PHE A 45 -1.83 -0.60 0.15
CA PHE A 45 -0.72 0.35 0.24
C PHE A 45 -1.15 1.63 0.98
N VAL A 46 -2.26 2.23 0.55
CA VAL A 46 -2.78 3.46 1.15
C VAL A 46 -3.08 3.24 2.63
N ARG A 47 -3.71 2.11 2.96
CA ARG A 47 -4.08 1.82 4.35
C ARG A 47 -2.85 1.65 5.24
N PHE A 48 -1.81 1.00 4.74
CA PHE A 48 -0.58 0.83 5.54
C PHE A 48 0.11 2.17 5.80
N ALA A 49 0.17 3.05 4.80
CA ALA A 49 0.73 4.39 5.00
C ALA A 49 -0.08 5.16 6.04
N ASP A 50 -1.42 5.09 5.95
CA ASP A 50 -2.31 5.74 6.91
C ASP A 50 -2.18 5.14 8.30
N GLU A 51 -2.01 3.82 8.41
CA GLU A 51 -1.88 3.14 9.69
C GLU A 51 -0.68 3.64 10.48
N ILE A 52 0.45 3.88 9.81
CA ILE A 52 1.64 4.41 10.47
C ILE A 52 1.34 5.79 11.06
N VAL A 53 0.61 6.63 10.33
CA VAL A 53 0.27 7.98 10.77
C VAL A 53 -0.79 7.95 11.88
N ASP A 54 -1.84 7.14 11.72
CA ASP A 54 -3.03 7.18 12.55
C ASP A 54 -2.92 6.34 13.83
N SER A 55 -2.06 5.32 13.85
CA SER A 55 -2.04 4.33 14.93
C SER A 55 -0.73 4.38 15.71
N PHE A 56 0.04 3.48 15.76
CA PHE A 56 1.35 3.22 16.36
C PHE A 56 1.94 4.33 17.27
N HIS A 57 1.10 4.93 18.15
CA HIS A 57 1.52 6.08 18.97
C HIS A 57 2.60 5.73 19.99
N ASP A 58 2.74 4.45 20.35
CA ASP A 58 3.75 3.98 21.29
C ASP A 58 5.07 3.59 20.61
N TYR A 59 5.19 3.83 19.31
CA TYR A 59 6.36 3.46 18.51
C TYR A 59 6.98 4.69 17.86
N ASP A 60 8.19 4.51 17.35
CA ASP A 60 8.87 5.56 16.58
C ASP A 60 8.25 5.65 15.19
N LYS A 61 7.18 6.43 15.05
CA LYS A 61 6.42 6.58 13.81
C LYS A 61 7.26 7.16 12.68
N GLU A 62 8.13 8.11 13.01
CA GLU A 62 9.00 8.74 12.02
C GLU A 62 9.93 7.69 11.39
N GLN A 63 10.52 6.82 12.20
CA GLN A 63 11.41 5.77 11.69
C GLN A 63 10.62 4.73 10.90
N LEU A 64 9.44 4.34 11.38
CA LEU A 64 8.58 3.41 10.65
C LEU A 64 8.20 3.98 9.28
N PHE A 65 7.86 5.27 9.23
CA PHE A 65 7.48 5.90 7.96
C PHE A 65 8.68 5.96 7.00
N LYS A 66 9.86 6.32 7.49
CA LYS A 66 11.07 6.34 6.66
C LYS A 66 11.42 4.96 6.13
N ASN A 67 11.27 3.93 6.95
CA ASN A 67 11.50 2.56 6.52
C ASN A 67 10.50 2.16 5.43
N PHE A 68 9.25 2.55 5.59
CA PHE A 68 8.21 2.26 4.61
C PHE A 68 8.48 2.97 3.28
N GLU A 69 8.91 4.23 3.32
CA GLU A 69 9.29 4.99 2.12
C GLU A 69 10.46 4.33 1.40
N ARG A 70 11.47 3.89 2.14
CA ARG A 70 12.63 3.21 1.57
C ARG A 70 12.22 1.91 0.90
N ASP A 71 11.40 1.11 1.59
CA ASP A 71 10.93 -0.18 1.08
C ASP A 71 10.06 0.00 -0.16
N LEU A 72 9.26 1.06 -0.19
CA LEU A 72 8.46 1.42 -1.36
C LEU A 72 9.36 1.74 -2.56
N ALA A 73 10.36 2.60 -2.35
CA ALA A 73 11.28 2.97 -3.43
C ALA A 73 11.98 1.74 -4.01
N GLU A 74 12.44 0.84 -3.14
CA GLU A 74 13.09 -0.40 -3.57
C GLU A 74 12.12 -1.31 -4.33
N ALA A 75 10.86 -1.43 -3.84
CA ALA A 75 9.86 -2.24 -4.51
C ALA A 75 9.58 -1.74 -5.93
N LEU A 76 9.46 -0.44 -6.10
CA LEU A 76 9.20 0.16 -7.41
C LEU A 76 10.39 0.01 -8.35
N GLU A 77 11.61 0.15 -7.85
CA GLU A 77 12.82 0.01 -8.66
C GLU A 77 13.06 -1.44 -9.08
N HIS A 78 12.99 -2.36 -8.13
CA HIS A 78 13.35 -3.76 -8.35
C HIS A 78 12.18 -4.62 -8.82
N LYS A 79 10.97 -4.11 -8.79
CA LYS A 79 9.74 -4.81 -9.20
C LYS A 79 9.49 -6.05 -8.34
N ILE A 80 9.90 -5.99 -7.08
CA ILE A 80 9.66 -7.03 -6.08
C ILE A 80 9.89 -6.45 -4.69
N SER A 81 9.15 -6.97 -3.71
CA SER A 81 9.37 -6.65 -2.31
C SER A 81 8.96 -7.84 -1.46
N LEU A 82 9.70 -8.10 -0.39
CA LEU A 82 9.31 -9.11 0.60
C LEU A 82 8.13 -8.65 1.45
N ASN A 83 7.87 -7.34 1.49
CA ASN A 83 6.65 -6.81 2.07
C ASN A 83 5.51 -7.11 1.09
N PRO A 84 4.57 -8.00 1.41
CA PRO A 84 3.55 -8.41 0.44
C PRO A 84 2.63 -7.27 0.01
N ILE A 85 2.38 -6.30 0.88
CA ILE A 85 1.55 -5.14 0.53
C ILE A 85 2.27 -4.27 -0.51
N LEU A 86 3.55 -4.01 -0.30
CA LEU A 86 4.34 -3.26 -1.28
C LEU A 86 4.56 -4.06 -2.55
N ASN A 87 4.70 -5.38 -2.44
CA ASN A 87 4.85 -6.22 -3.62
C ASN A 87 3.61 -6.18 -4.51
N SER A 88 2.42 -6.31 -3.93
CA SER A 88 1.19 -6.24 -4.72
C SER A 88 0.96 -4.83 -5.28
N PHE A 89 1.30 -3.80 -4.54
CA PHE A 89 1.18 -2.42 -5.03
C PHE A 89 2.11 -2.17 -6.21
N GLN A 90 3.38 -2.61 -6.15
CA GLN A 90 4.31 -2.38 -7.25
C GLN A 90 3.84 -3.09 -8.52
N TYR A 91 3.21 -4.26 -8.38
CA TYR A 91 2.65 -4.96 -9.53
C TYR A 91 1.60 -4.09 -10.24
N THR A 92 0.68 -3.52 -9.47
CA THR A 92 -0.35 -2.61 -10.01
C THR A 92 0.27 -1.34 -10.57
N PHE A 93 1.25 -0.77 -9.87
CA PHE A 93 1.98 0.42 -10.30
C PHE A 93 2.56 0.23 -11.70
N HIS A 94 3.25 -0.89 -11.93
CA HIS A 94 3.87 -1.17 -13.23
C HIS A 94 2.85 -1.59 -14.29
N THR A 95 1.81 -2.33 -13.90
CA THR A 95 0.78 -2.78 -14.83
C THR A 95 0.07 -1.61 -15.51
N PHE A 96 -0.24 -0.57 -14.74
CA PHE A 96 -0.96 0.60 -15.24
C PHE A 96 -0.05 1.78 -15.54
N ASN A 97 1.26 1.59 -15.41
CA ASN A 97 2.23 2.65 -15.67
C ASN A 97 1.89 3.92 -14.87
N ILE A 98 1.61 3.75 -13.58
CA ILE A 98 1.25 4.84 -12.68
C ILE A 98 2.43 5.82 -12.58
N ASP A 99 2.12 7.12 -12.60
CA ASP A 99 3.14 8.16 -12.48
C ASP A 99 3.70 8.17 -11.05
N TYR A 100 5.01 8.05 -10.94
CA TYR A 100 5.69 8.10 -9.63
C TYR A 100 5.40 9.40 -8.89
N ASP A 101 5.20 10.51 -9.60
CA ASP A 101 4.91 11.80 -8.97
C ASP A 101 3.62 11.75 -8.15
N LEU A 102 2.64 10.94 -8.56
CA LEU A 102 1.40 10.75 -7.79
C LEU A 102 1.69 10.03 -6.47
N VAL A 103 2.52 9.01 -6.52
CA VAL A 103 2.91 8.24 -5.32
C VAL A 103 3.72 9.14 -4.38
N ALA A 104 4.67 9.89 -4.93
CA ALA A 104 5.50 10.80 -4.14
C ALA A 104 4.65 11.88 -3.45
N ALA A 105 3.67 12.44 -4.17
CA ALA A 105 2.77 13.44 -3.61
C ALA A 105 1.93 12.87 -2.48
N PHE A 106 1.42 11.65 -2.64
CA PHE A 106 0.68 10.96 -1.60
C PHE A 106 1.53 10.76 -0.35
N MET A 107 2.74 10.25 -0.52
CA MET A 107 3.65 10.00 0.60
C MET A 107 4.02 11.30 1.30
N LYS A 108 4.25 12.35 0.55
CA LYS A 108 4.54 13.67 1.12
C LYS A 108 3.38 14.17 1.98
N SER A 109 2.14 14.02 1.49
CA SER A 109 0.96 14.44 2.25
C SER A 109 0.82 13.65 3.56
N ARG A 110 1.15 12.36 3.54
CA ARG A 110 1.11 11.54 4.77
C ARG A 110 2.22 11.95 5.73
N SER A 111 3.40 12.25 5.22
CA SER A 111 4.53 12.72 6.02
C SER A 111 4.21 14.06 6.71
N GLU A 112 3.59 14.98 5.99
CA GLU A 112 3.19 16.29 6.54
C GLU A 112 2.13 16.12 7.62
N GLU A 113 1.16 15.24 7.43
CA GLU A 113 0.13 14.93 8.42
C GLU A 113 0.76 14.36 9.69
N HIS A 114 1.72 13.45 9.55
CA HIS A 114 2.45 12.87 10.68
C HIS A 114 3.20 13.97 11.47
N THR A 115 3.88 14.87 10.76
CA THR A 115 4.62 15.97 11.37
C THR A 115 3.68 16.90 12.13
N SER A 116 2.49 17.18 11.56
CA SER A 116 1.50 18.02 12.22
C SER A 116 1.00 17.40 13.51
N GLU A 117 0.83 16.10 13.57
CA GLU A 117 0.41 15.40 14.78
C GLU A 117 1.44 15.50 15.90
N LEU A 118 2.72 15.60 15.55
CA LEU A 118 3.79 15.70 16.54
C LEU A 118 3.91 17.11 17.13
N GLN A 119 3.32 18.10 16.50
CA GLN A 119 3.33 19.48 16.96
C GLN A 119 2.13 19.75 17.88
#